data_acd63ccc2c11d36f1ac8919eccf09d01
#
_entry.id   acd63ccc2c11d36f1ac8919eccf09d01
#
_cell.length_a   1.000
_cell.length_b   1.000
_cell.length_c   1.000
_cell.angle_alpha   90.00
_cell.angle_beta   90.00
_cell.angle_gamma   90.00
#
_symmetry.space_group_name_H-M   'P 1'
#
loop_
_entity.id
_entity.type
_entity.pdbx_description
1 polymer ?
#
loop_
_entity_poly.entity_id
_entity_poly.type
_entity_poly.pdbx_seq_one_letter_code
_entity_poly.pdbx_strand_id
1 'polypeptide(L)'
;PVDQKIDYTTRVFCGAEFHIPLPNDGRDLDNPDKWGALFSCVSAETMEVMWQVRVDGNMDLCATSYDGKLAACNQYNVENAADLNGMMAAERDACVFLHIERVEALVKAGKFTTIGSSKVPVVDGRKAANADPKSAISLYVPVSKNPHGVNASPDGKYFVCSGKLSPTATVIELSKVLQWFDGNVKDPRDTVVAEPEIGLGPLHTAFDGRGNAYTSLFLDSQAVKWNVDAAIAQFKGDKNAKVIIEKLD
;
A
#
# COMPACT_ATOMS: atom_id res chain seq x y z
N PRO A 1 21.82 3.05 -4.94
CA PRO A 1 21.25 4.36 -4.87
C PRO A 1 20.70 4.72 -6.24
N VAL A 2 19.47 5.17 -6.26
CA VAL A 2 18.88 5.76 -7.45
C VAL A 2 19.61 7.09 -7.68
N ASP A 3 19.95 7.37 -8.92
CA ASP A 3 20.58 8.64 -9.29
C ASP A 3 19.58 9.78 -9.11
N GLN A 4 19.55 10.34 -7.90
CA GLN A 4 18.62 11.40 -7.56
C GLN A 4 19.11 12.72 -8.17
N LYS A 5 18.35 13.21 -9.14
CA LYS A 5 18.56 14.54 -9.73
C LYS A 5 18.00 15.67 -8.86
N ILE A 6 17.17 15.32 -7.88
CA ILE A 6 16.54 16.25 -6.93
C ILE A 6 17.05 15.89 -5.54
N ASP A 7 17.64 16.84 -4.85
CA ASP A 7 18.24 16.69 -3.53
C ASP A 7 17.34 17.15 -2.37
N TYR A 8 16.08 17.45 -2.65
CA TYR A 8 15.09 17.84 -1.65
C TYR A 8 13.73 17.21 -1.91
N THR A 9 12.95 17.06 -0.85
CA THR A 9 11.58 16.54 -0.88
C THR A 9 10.59 17.70 -0.94
N THR A 10 9.63 17.66 -1.85
CA THR A 10 8.54 18.63 -1.96
C THR A 10 7.27 18.20 -1.27
N ARG A 11 7.04 16.89 -1.13
CA ARG A 11 5.86 16.29 -0.52
C ARG A 11 6.26 15.18 0.45
N VAL A 12 5.56 15.11 1.57
CA VAL A 12 5.64 14.01 2.52
C VAL A 12 4.27 13.35 2.60
N PHE A 13 4.25 12.03 2.59
CA PHE A 13 3.01 11.26 2.70
C PHE A 13 2.94 10.57 4.05
N CYS A 14 1.75 10.58 4.66
CA CYS A 14 1.49 9.90 5.91
C CYS A 14 0.07 9.32 5.93
N GLY A 15 -0.09 8.22 6.64
CA GLY A 15 -1.36 7.54 6.83
C GLY A 15 -1.87 7.69 8.27
N ALA A 16 -3.18 7.76 8.41
CA ALA A 16 -3.83 7.60 9.70
C ALA A 16 -4.09 6.11 9.91
N GLU A 17 -3.55 5.53 10.98
CA GLU A 17 -3.63 4.09 11.25
C GLU A 17 -5.07 3.61 11.41
N PHE A 18 -5.91 4.39 12.08
CA PHE A 18 -7.23 3.92 12.45
C PHE A 18 -8.32 4.32 11.45
N HIS A 19 -9.15 3.35 11.11
CA HIS A 19 -10.41 3.51 10.44
C HIS A 19 -11.45 3.99 11.47
N ILE A 20 -11.88 5.24 11.35
CA ILE A 20 -12.71 5.96 12.34
C ILE A 20 -13.84 6.72 11.64
N PRO A 21 -14.92 7.10 12.36
CA PRO A 21 -15.90 8.04 11.84
C PRO A 21 -15.25 9.37 11.45
N LEU A 22 -15.67 9.95 10.34
CA LEU A 22 -15.13 11.22 9.84
C LEU A 22 -16.26 12.26 9.72
N PRO A 23 -16.23 13.35 10.54
CA PRO A 23 -15.22 13.72 11.54
C PRO A 23 -15.28 12.85 12.80
N ASN A 24 -14.15 12.69 13.48
CA ASN A 24 -14.08 11.96 14.74
C ASN A 24 -14.49 12.88 15.92
N ASP A 25 -15.76 13.13 16.02
CA ASP A 25 -16.36 14.05 17.02
C ASP A 25 -17.35 13.36 17.97
N GLY A 26 -17.32 12.03 18.02
CA GLY A 26 -18.18 11.20 18.86
C GLY A 26 -19.59 10.95 18.28
N ARG A 27 -19.86 11.45 17.08
CA ARG A 27 -21.10 11.17 16.34
C ARG A 27 -20.85 10.09 15.28
N ASP A 28 -21.93 9.60 14.68
CA ASP A 28 -21.91 8.65 13.57
C ASP A 28 -21.13 7.34 13.84
N LEU A 29 -21.04 6.94 15.12
CA LEU A 29 -20.31 5.72 15.52
C LEU A 29 -20.94 4.45 14.91
N ASP A 30 -22.25 4.46 14.70
CA ASP A 30 -23.00 3.32 14.15
C ASP A 30 -23.22 3.43 12.63
N ASN A 31 -22.63 4.45 11.97
CA ASN A 31 -22.81 4.68 10.54
C ASN A 31 -21.54 4.32 9.75
N PRO A 32 -21.43 3.11 9.18
CA PRO A 32 -20.23 2.66 8.47
C PRO A 32 -19.86 3.54 7.26
N ASP A 33 -20.83 4.23 6.65
CA ASP A 33 -20.58 5.13 5.53
C ASP A 33 -19.75 6.37 5.93
N LYS A 34 -19.69 6.68 7.22
CA LYS A 34 -18.87 7.78 7.74
C LYS A 34 -17.46 7.35 8.11
N TRP A 35 -17.19 6.05 8.19
CA TRP A 35 -15.88 5.54 8.59
C TRP A 35 -14.88 5.55 7.43
N GLY A 36 -13.61 5.78 7.74
CA GLY A 36 -12.51 5.74 6.80
C GLY A 36 -11.18 6.05 7.47
N ALA A 37 -10.09 5.70 6.80
CA ALA A 37 -8.76 6.18 7.13
C ALA A 37 -8.35 7.28 6.13
N LEU A 38 -7.47 8.18 6.55
CA LEU A 38 -7.03 9.31 5.73
C LEU A 38 -5.55 9.17 5.39
N PHE A 39 -5.27 9.03 4.10
CA PHE A 39 -3.92 9.17 3.56
C PHE A 39 -3.69 10.64 3.23
N SER A 40 -2.65 11.24 3.78
CA SER A 40 -2.40 12.68 3.71
C SER A 40 -1.14 13.00 2.92
N CYS A 41 -1.21 14.03 2.09
CA CYS A 41 -0.06 14.68 1.46
C CYS A 41 0.23 16.00 2.16
N VAL A 42 1.46 16.15 2.64
CA VAL A 42 1.94 17.33 3.35
C VAL A 42 2.99 18.03 2.49
N SER A 43 2.90 19.35 2.39
CA SER A 43 3.96 20.16 1.79
C SER A 43 5.21 20.12 2.67
N ALA A 44 6.35 19.72 2.11
CA ALA A 44 7.61 19.76 2.83
C ALA A 44 8.15 21.19 3.03
N GLU A 45 7.63 22.17 2.28
CA GLU A 45 8.02 23.58 2.38
C GLU A 45 7.23 24.31 3.48
N THR A 46 5.88 24.15 3.48
CA THR A 46 5.01 24.90 4.41
C THR A 46 4.58 24.06 5.62
N MET A 47 4.81 22.76 5.61
CA MET A 47 4.33 21.79 6.61
C MET A 47 2.80 21.73 6.73
N GLU A 48 2.08 22.19 5.73
CA GLU A 48 0.63 22.17 5.67
C GLU A 48 0.12 20.94 4.91
N VAL A 49 -1.03 20.41 5.32
CA VAL A 49 -1.69 19.33 4.59
C VAL A 49 -2.29 19.90 3.32
N MET A 50 -1.82 19.41 2.19
CA MET A 50 -2.24 19.88 0.86
C MET A 50 -3.57 19.25 0.43
N TRP A 51 -3.70 17.94 0.66
CA TRP A 51 -4.89 17.14 0.37
C TRP A 51 -4.84 15.82 1.11
N GLN A 52 -6.00 15.16 1.17
CA GLN A 52 -6.15 13.84 1.75
C GLN A 52 -6.96 12.94 0.81
N VAL A 53 -6.72 11.62 0.92
CA VAL A 53 -7.53 10.59 0.27
C VAL A 53 -8.15 9.74 1.36
N ARG A 54 -9.48 9.60 1.32
CA ARG A 54 -10.20 8.68 2.19
C ARG A 54 -10.14 7.29 1.59
N VAL A 55 -9.69 6.30 2.37
CA VAL A 55 -9.56 4.89 1.97
C VAL A 55 -10.32 3.98 2.93
N ASP A 56 -10.62 2.76 2.47
CA ASP A 56 -11.25 1.73 3.29
C ASP A 56 -10.22 1.04 4.18
N GLY A 57 -10.66 0.61 5.37
CA GLY A 57 -9.86 -0.16 6.31
C GLY A 57 -8.90 0.67 7.17
N ASN A 58 -8.20 -0.04 8.05
CA ASN A 58 -7.12 0.51 8.85
C ASN A 58 -5.86 0.60 8.00
N MET A 59 -5.18 1.75 8.03
CA MET A 59 -3.92 1.93 7.32
C MET A 59 -2.76 1.55 8.23
N ASP A 60 -1.79 0.81 7.70
CA ASP A 60 -0.54 0.57 8.42
C ASP A 60 0.58 1.45 7.82
N LEU A 61 1.52 0.92 7.08
CA LEU A 61 2.60 1.72 6.52
C LEU A 61 2.31 2.25 5.11
N CYS A 62 3.02 3.31 4.74
CA CYS A 62 2.95 3.88 3.40
C CYS A 62 4.35 4.06 2.79
N ALA A 63 4.40 4.06 1.47
CA ALA A 63 5.58 4.31 0.66
C ALA A 63 5.21 5.00 -0.65
N THR A 64 6.20 5.49 -1.39
CA THR A 64 6.02 6.09 -2.71
C THR A 64 6.92 5.43 -3.74
N SER A 65 6.48 5.44 -5.00
CA SER A 65 7.36 5.13 -6.12
C SER A 65 8.43 6.22 -6.28
N TYR A 66 9.62 5.84 -6.75
CA TYR A 66 10.73 6.78 -6.91
C TYR A 66 10.47 7.88 -7.94
N ASP A 67 9.58 7.64 -8.90
CA ASP A 67 9.16 8.61 -9.90
C ASP A 67 8.03 9.53 -9.43
N GLY A 68 7.52 9.33 -8.21
CA GLY A 68 6.46 10.13 -7.62
C GLY A 68 5.08 9.98 -8.23
N LYS A 69 4.85 8.97 -9.08
CA LYS A 69 3.54 8.75 -9.72
C LYS A 69 2.54 8.03 -8.83
N LEU A 70 3.05 7.13 -8.00
CA LEU A 70 2.25 6.28 -7.13
C LEU A 70 2.64 6.48 -5.66
N ALA A 71 1.65 6.54 -4.79
CA ALA A 71 1.81 6.24 -3.39
C ALA A 71 1.15 4.90 -3.10
N ALA A 72 1.63 4.18 -2.09
CA ALA A 72 1.05 2.93 -1.65
C ALA A 72 0.88 2.94 -0.14
N CYS A 73 -0.17 2.28 0.36
CA CYS A 73 -0.37 2.02 1.77
C CYS A 73 -0.95 0.62 1.97
N ASN A 74 -0.50 -0.07 3.00
CA ASN A 74 -1.09 -1.33 3.37
C ASN A 74 -2.37 -1.09 4.18
N GLN A 75 -3.40 -1.87 3.87
CA GLN A 75 -4.72 -1.78 4.49
C GLN A 75 -5.14 -3.16 4.99
N TYR A 76 -5.62 -3.21 6.21
CA TYR A 76 -6.30 -4.37 6.76
C TYR A 76 -7.73 -4.00 7.17
N ASN A 77 -8.62 -4.99 7.21
CA ASN A 77 -10.06 -4.75 7.42
C ASN A 77 -10.69 -3.81 6.38
N VAL A 78 -10.33 -3.99 5.12
CA VAL A 78 -10.91 -3.18 4.01
C VAL A 78 -12.40 -3.43 3.79
N GLU A 79 -12.92 -4.53 4.34
CA GLU A 79 -14.35 -4.85 4.40
C GLU A 79 -15.13 -4.09 5.48
N ASN A 80 -14.43 -3.31 6.31
CA ASN A 80 -15.01 -2.51 7.38
C ASN A 80 -15.79 -3.32 8.43
N ALA A 81 -15.27 -4.49 8.80
CA ALA A 81 -15.88 -5.31 9.85
C ALA A 81 -15.87 -4.57 11.20
N ALA A 82 -16.96 -4.69 11.94
CA ALA A 82 -17.16 -3.98 13.20
C ALA A 82 -16.50 -4.65 14.42
N ASP A 83 -16.12 -5.91 14.29
CA ASP A 83 -15.50 -6.68 15.38
C ASP A 83 -14.27 -7.45 14.91
N LEU A 84 -13.47 -7.92 15.89
CA LEU A 84 -12.23 -8.63 15.61
C LEU A 84 -12.44 -9.92 14.81
N ASN A 85 -13.53 -10.65 15.06
CA ASN A 85 -13.79 -11.90 14.36
C ASN A 85 -14.08 -11.63 12.88
N GLY A 86 -14.87 -10.60 12.57
CA GLY A 86 -15.12 -10.17 11.21
C GLY A 86 -13.85 -9.70 10.50
N MET A 87 -13.02 -8.88 11.17
CA MET A 87 -11.72 -8.45 10.64
C MET A 87 -10.79 -9.64 10.33
N MET A 88 -10.81 -10.65 11.20
CA MET A 88 -9.96 -11.84 11.03
C MET A 88 -10.54 -12.88 10.07
N ALA A 89 -11.80 -12.74 9.65
CA ALA A 89 -12.46 -13.66 8.71
C ALA A 89 -12.02 -13.42 7.25
N ALA A 90 -11.59 -12.22 6.90
CA ALA A 90 -11.10 -11.93 5.55
C ALA A 90 -9.90 -12.81 5.19
N GLU A 91 -9.93 -13.43 4.02
CA GLU A 91 -8.81 -14.25 3.52
C GLU A 91 -7.61 -13.37 3.16
N ARG A 92 -7.88 -12.21 2.57
CA ARG A 92 -6.87 -11.26 2.11
C ARG A 92 -7.24 -9.85 2.53
N ASP A 93 -6.21 -9.10 2.86
CA ASP A 93 -6.25 -7.65 2.99
C ASP A 93 -5.72 -7.00 1.70
N ALA A 94 -5.42 -5.72 1.69
CA ALA A 94 -5.02 -5.01 0.49
C ALA A 94 -3.74 -4.17 0.66
N CYS A 95 -2.99 -4.06 -0.43
CA CYS A 95 -2.12 -2.92 -0.68
C CYS A 95 -2.88 -1.95 -1.59
N VAL A 96 -3.07 -0.72 -1.13
CA VAL A 96 -3.79 0.32 -1.88
C VAL A 96 -2.79 1.23 -2.55
N PHE A 97 -2.85 1.30 -3.88
CA PHE A 97 -2.08 2.26 -4.68
C PHE A 97 -2.92 3.48 -4.97
N LEU A 98 -2.33 4.66 -4.83
CA LEU A 98 -2.92 5.95 -5.15
C LEU A 98 -2.19 6.58 -6.33
N HIS A 99 -2.93 6.97 -7.36
CA HIS A 99 -2.39 7.67 -8.53
C HIS A 99 -2.30 9.17 -8.22
N ILE A 100 -1.12 9.65 -7.83
CA ILE A 100 -0.91 10.99 -7.27
C ILE A 100 -1.39 12.09 -8.23
N GLU A 101 -1.03 12.02 -9.50
CA GLU A 101 -1.43 13.01 -10.49
C GLU A 101 -2.96 13.11 -10.64
N ARG A 102 -3.67 11.97 -10.61
CA ARG A 102 -5.14 11.97 -10.70
C ARG A 102 -5.79 12.57 -9.44
N VAL A 103 -5.24 12.29 -8.26
CA VAL A 103 -5.68 12.93 -7.01
C VAL A 103 -5.51 14.44 -7.11
N GLU A 104 -4.33 14.92 -7.52
CA GLU A 104 -4.05 16.35 -7.67
C GLU A 104 -4.93 17.02 -8.73
N ALA A 105 -5.21 16.32 -9.83
CA ALA A 105 -6.12 16.82 -10.86
C ALA A 105 -7.55 17.01 -10.33
N LEU A 106 -8.05 16.10 -9.50
CA LEU A 106 -9.36 16.24 -8.85
C LEU A 106 -9.38 17.41 -7.87
N VAL A 107 -8.34 17.55 -7.05
CA VAL A 107 -8.21 18.68 -6.11
C VAL A 107 -8.17 20.00 -6.86
N LYS A 108 -7.36 20.12 -7.91
CA LYS A 108 -7.27 21.31 -8.77
C LYS A 108 -8.59 21.65 -9.46
N ALA A 109 -9.37 20.63 -9.82
CA ALA A 109 -10.69 20.80 -10.44
C ALA A 109 -11.82 21.11 -9.43
N GLY A 110 -11.52 21.20 -8.13
CA GLY A 110 -12.52 21.41 -7.07
C GLY A 110 -13.41 20.19 -6.83
N LYS A 111 -13.03 19.00 -7.29
CA LYS A 111 -13.78 17.74 -7.13
C LYS A 111 -13.33 17.02 -5.86
N PHE A 112 -13.66 17.58 -4.72
CA PHE A 112 -13.33 17.06 -3.40
C PHE A 112 -14.44 17.42 -2.39
N THR A 113 -14.38 16.84 -1.21
CA THR A 113 -15.15 17.21 -0.03
C THR A 113 -14.20 17.74 1.05
N THR A 114 -14.78 18.18 2.18
CA THR A 114 -14.04 18.52 3.40
C THR A 114 -14.63 17.76 4.58
N ILE A 115 -13.86 17.62 5.67
CA ILE A 115 -14.31 16.89 6.87
C ILE A 115 -14.45 17.88 8.02
N GLY A 116 -15.65 17.92 8.63
CA GLY A 116 -15.92 18.82 9.75
C GLY A 116 -15.70 20.28 9.38
N SER A 117 -14.94 21.00 10.21
CA SER A 117 -14.55 22.39 9.99
C SER A 117 -13.24 22.56 9.19
N SER A 118 -12.59 21.46 8.83
CA SER A 118 -11.35 21.49 8.03
C SER A 118 -11.61 22.04 6.63
N LYS A 119 -10.63 22.78 6.10
CA LYS A 119 -10.63 23.24 4.71
C LYS A 119 -9.76 22.37 3.80
N VAL A 120 -9.14 21.33 4.35
CA VAL A 120 -8.29 20.42 3.59
C VAL A 120 -9.14 19.64 2.59
N PRO A 121 -8.77 19.62 1.30
CA PRO A 121 -9.43 18.82 0.29
C PRO A 121 -9.33 17.32 0.61
N VAL A 122 -10.46 16.60 0.55
CA VAL A 122 -10.53 15.15 0.72
C VAL A 122 -11.16 14.53 -0.50
N VAL A 123 -10.43 13.64 -1.16
CA VAL A 123 -10.87 12.90 -2.34
C VAL A 123 -11.29 11.48 -1.92
N ASP A 124 -12.33 10.94 -2.53
CA ASP A 124 -12.82 9.59 -2.23
C ASP A 124 -12.00 8.51 -2.95
N GLY A 125 -11.09 7.87 -2.23
CA GLY A 125 -10.28 6.74 -2.68
C GLY A 125 -10.81 5.38 -2.24
N ARG A 126 -12.03 5.30 -1.70
CA ARG A 126 -12.62 4.00 -1.32
C ARG A 126 -12.83 3.11 -2.53
N LYS A 127 -12.74 1.80 -2.34
CA LYS A 127 -12.82 0.80 -3.40
C LYS A 127 -14.10 0.94 -4.25
N ALA A 128 -15.23 1.17 -3.61
CA ALA A 128 -16.52 1.30 -4.29
C ALA A 128 -16.59 2.51 -5.26
N ALA A 129 -15.91 3.62 -4.92
CA ALA A 129 -15.85 4.82 -5.74
C ALA A 129 -14.85 4.72 -6.90
N ASN A 130 -13.98 3.71 -6.90
CA ASN A 130 -12.87 3.55 -7.82
C ASN A 130 -12.91 2.22 -8.62
N ALA A 131 -14.11 1.77 -8.95
CA ALA A 131 -14.33 0.51 -9.68
C ALA A 131 -13.91 0.57 -11.17
N ASP A 132 -13.93 1.75 -11.79
CA ASP A 132 -13.49 1.94 -13.18
C ASP A 132 -12.02 2.37 -13.21
N PRO A 133 -11.09 1.52 -13.71
CA PRO A 133 -9.66 1.81 -13.73
C PRO A 133 -9.30 3.13 -14.41
N LYS A 134 -10.02 3.53 -15.47
CA LYS A 134 -9.69 4.72 -16.25
C LYS A 134 -9.96 6.03 -15.51
N SER A 135 -10.90 6.02 -14.59
CA SER A 135 -11.24 7.18 -13.76
C SER A 135 -10.78 7.03 -12.31
N ALA A 136 -10.38 5.84 -11.89
CA ALA A 136 -9.96 5.54 -10.53
C ALA A 136 -8.72 6.34 -10.10
N ILE A 137 -8.70 6.74 -8.85
CA ILE A 137 -7.51 7.30 -8.18
C ILE A 137 -6.83 6.28 -7.26
N SER A 138 -7.50 5.17 -6.97
CA SER A 138 -7.01 4.10 -6.11
C SER A 138 -7.19 2.73 -6.74
N LEU A 139 -6.25 1.82 -6.45
CA LEU A 139 -6.30 0.41 -6.79
C LEU A 139 -6.06 -0.41 -5.52
N TYR A 140 -6.97 -1.32 -5.21
CA TYR A 140 -6.87 -2.25 -4.08
C TYR A 140 -6.36 -3.60 -4.58
N VAL A 141 -5.08 -3.89 -4.33
CA VAL A 141 -4.47 -5.18 -4.68
C VAL A 141 -4.58 -6.12 -3.48
N PRO A 142 -5.30 -7.25 -3.57
CA PRO A 142 -5.34 -8.22 -2.50
C PRO A 142 -3.96 -8.80 -2.21
N VAL A 143 -3.53 -8.74 -0.95
CA VAL A 143 -2.22 -9.22 -0.48
C VAL A 143 -2.37 -10.19 0.68
N SER A 144 -1.26 -10.62 1.26
CA SER A 144 -1.25 -11.48 2.45
C SER A 144 -1.95 -10.82 3.63
N LYS A 145 -2.49 -11.64 4.53
CA LYS A 145 -3.31 -11.21 5.65
C LYS A 145 -2.57 -10.29 6.61
N ASN A 146 -3.26 -9.24 7.06
CA ASN A 146 -2.80 -8.22 7.99
C ASN A 146 -1.45 -7.63 7.55
N PRO A 147 -1.38 -6.99 6.37
CA PRO A 147 -0.14 -6.46 5.85
C PRO A 147 0.37 -5.31 6.72
N HIS A 148 1.71 -5.25 6.93
CA HIS A 148 2.37 -4.23 7.70
C HIS A 148 3.31 -3.38 6.85
N GLY A 149 4.43 -3.94 6.40
CA GLY A 149 5.40 -3.23 5.59
C GLY A 149 4.94 -3.07 4.14
N VAL A 150 5.22 -1.91 3.56
CA VAL A 150 5.19 -1.67 2.13
C VAL A 150 6.46 -0.93 1.73
N ASN A 151 7.31 -1.57 0.92
CA ASN A 151 8.65 -1.08 0.62
C ASN A 151 8.93 -1.15 -0.88
N ALA A 152 9.37 -0.01 -1.46
CA ALA A 152 9.75 0.07 -2.87
C ALA A 152 11.14 -0.56 -3.08
N SER A 153 11.30 -1.35 -4.15
CA SER A 153 12.61 -1.86 -4.56
C SER A 153 13.49 -0.73 -5.12
N PRO A 154 14.83 -0.78 -4.93
CA PRO A 154 15.74 0.28 -5.36
C PRO A 154 15.78 0.55 -6.87
N ASP A 155 15.40 -0.44 -7.67
CA ASP A 155 15.30 -0.33 -9.13
C ASP A 155 13.98 0.29 -9.59
N GLY A 156 13.06 0.61 -8.65
CA GLY A 156 11.76 1.22 -8.92
C GLY A 156 10.75 0.32 -9.62
N LYS A 157 11.00 -1.01 -9.67
CA LYS A 157 10.10 -1.93 -10.39
C LYS A 157 9.02 -2.54 -9.52
N TYR A 158 9.29 -2.74 -8.23
CA TYR A 158 8.44 -3.52 -7.34
C TYR A 158 8.13 -2.78 -6.05
N PHE A 159 6.96 -3.10 -5.49
CA PHE A 159 6.67 -2.96 -4.07
C PHE A 159 6.62 -4.34 -3.43
N VAL A 160 7.17 -4.46 -2.23
CA VAL A 160 7.06 -5.65 -1.39
C VAL A 160 6.13 -5.30 -0.23
N CYS A 161 5.04 -6.06 -0.11
CA CYS A 161 4.07 -5.94 0.96
C CYS A 161 4.19 -7.16 1.88
N SER A 162 4.38 -6.90 3.16
CA SER A 162 4.67 -7.93 4.17
C SER A 162 3.41 -8.29 4.96
N GLY A 163 3.03 -9.57 4.96
CA GLY A 163 1.84 -10.08 5.64
C GLY A 163 2.13 -10.46 7.09
N LYS A 164 1.94 -9.54 8.04
CA LYS A 164 2.25 -9.73 9.47
C LYS A 164 1.69 -11.01 10.10
N LEU A 165 0.51 -11.45 9.68
CA LEU A 165 -0.13 -12.68 10.16
C LEU A 165 -0.12 -13.81 9.11
N SER A 166 0.81 -13.77 8.19
CA SER A 166 1.02 -14.76 7.12
C SER A 166 2.51 -15.00 6.94
N PRO A 167 2.96 -16.19 6.49
CA PRO A 167 4.38 -16.41 6.19
C PRO A 167 4.85 -15.73 4.89
N THR A 168 3.96 -15.09 4.15
CA THR A 168 4.23 -14.61 2.79
C THR A 168 4.52 -13.12 2.71
N ALA A 169 5.43 -12.76 1.81
CA ALA A 169 5.56 -11.40 1.27
C ALA A 169 4.97 -11.37 -0.14
N THR A 170 4.19 -10.32 -0.45
CA THR A 170 3.60 -10.13 -1.79
C THR A 170 4.43 -9.12 -2.57
N VAL A 171 4.92 -9.51 -3.76
CA VAL A 171 5.68 -8.66 -4.68
C VAL A 171 4.74 -8.15 -5.77
N ILE A 172 4.60 -6.84 -5.88
CA ILE A 172 3.71 -6.16 -6.84
C ILE A 172 4.56 -5.38 -7.84
N GLU A 173 4.30 -5.58 -9.13
CA GLU A 173 5.01 -4.89 -10.21
C GLU A 173 4.37 -3.55 -10.55
N LEU A 174 5.13 -2.44 -10.41
CA LEU A 174 4.62 -1.07 -10.61
C LEU A 174 4.15 -0.81 -12.04
N SER A 175 4.83 -1.38 -13.02
CA SER A 175 4.40 -1.23 -14.42
C SER A 175 3.01 -1.79 -14.66
N LYS A 176 2.66 -2.89 -14.01
CA LYS A 176 1.33 -3.51 -14.09
C LYS A 176 0.28 -2.72 -13.30
N VAL A 177 0.66 -2.10 -12.19
CA VAL A 177 -0.22 -1.17 -11.46
C VAL A 177 -0.61 0.00 -12.36
N LEU A 178 0.34 0.61 -13.05
CA LEU A 178 0.05 1.68 -14.02
C LEU A 178 -0.82 1.18 -15.17
N GLN A 179 -0.54 -0.03 -15.71
CA GLN A 179 -1.36 -0.65 -16.75
C GLN A 179 -2.80 -0.93 -16.28
N TRP A 180 -3.00 -1.21 -14.99
CA TRP A 180 -4.35 -1.32 -14.45
C TRP A 180 -5.08 0.04 -14.52
N PHE A 181 -4.45 1.12 -14.09
CA PHE A 181 -5.02 2.46 -14.22
C PHE A 181 -5.32 2.85 -15.68
N ASP A 182 -4.57 2.33 -16.64
CA ASP A 182 -4.83 2.52 -18.08
C ASP A 182 -5.93 1.59 -18.61
N GLY A 183 -6.43 0.65 -17.79
CA GLY A 183 -7.45 -0.34 -18.16
C GLY A 183 -6.93 -1.53 -18.98
N ASN A 184 -5.60 -1.72 -19.05
CA ASN A 184 -4.96 -2.81 -19.77
C ASN A 184 -4.81 -4.09 -18.93
N VAL A 185 -4.66 -3.97 -17.62
CA VAL A 185 -4.74 -5.05 -16.64
C VAL A 185 -6.15 -5.03 -16.04
N LYS A 186 -6.81 -6.19 -15.94
CA LYS A 186 -8.21 -6.28 -15.50
C LYS A 186 -8.34 -6.65 -14.03
N ASP A 187 -7.66 -7.71 -13.61
CA ASP A 187 -7.69 -8.15 -12.22
C ASP A 187 -6.56 -7.48 -11.44
N PRO A 188 -6.84 -6.80 -10.33
CA PRO A 188 -5.80 -6.28 -9.43
C PRO A 188 -4.72 -7.32 -9.07
N ARG A 189 -5.09 -8.60 -8.94
CA ARG A 189 -4.15 -9.68 -8.65
C ARG A 189 -3.14 -9.96 -9.76
N ASP A 190 -3.43 -9.59 -11.01
CA ASP A 190 -2.48 -9.73 -12.11
C ASP A 190 -1.27 -8.79 -11.97
N THR A 191 -1.33 -7.80 -11.06
CA THR A 191 -0.18 -6.95 -10.72
C THR A 191 0.83 -7.66 -9.81
N VAL A 192 0.43 -8.73 -9.14
CA VAL A 192 1.29 -9.54 -8.27
C VAL A 192 2.16 -10.46 -9.13
N VAL A 193 3.45 -10.47 -8.85
CA VAL A 193 4.44 -11.25 -9.61
C VAL A 193 5.18 -12.28 -8.79
N ALA A 194 5.05 -12.24 -7.45
CA ALA A 194 5.52 -13.28 -6.55
C ALA A 194 4.81 -13.21 -5.19
N GLU A 195 4.69 -14.36 -4.52
CA GLU A 195 4.23 -14.48 -3.12
C GLU A 195 5.04 -15.56 -2.40
N PRO A 196 6.36 -15.37 -2.17
CA PRO A 196 7.16 -16.36 -1.49
C PRO A 196 6.79 -16.48 -0.01
N GLU A 197 6.81 -17.71 0.51
CA GLU A 197 6.83 -17.96 1.95
C GLU A 197 8.26 -17.73 2.46
N ILE A 198 8.45 -16.70 3.28
CA ILE A 198 9.77 -16.29 3.76
C ILE A 198 9.98 -16.53 5.27
N GLY A 199 8.91 -16.81 6.00
CA GLY A 199 8.89 -17.04 7.45
C GLY A 199 7.76 -16.26 8.11
N LEU A 200 7.48 -16.55 9.38
CA LEU A 200 6.31 -16.04 10.07
C LEU A 200 6.46 -14.58 10.52
N GLY A 201 5.47 -13.79 10.20
CA GLY A 201 5.37 -12.40 10.64
C GLY A 201 6.29 -11.43 9.88
N PRO A 202 6.32 -11.44 8.54
CA PRO A 202 7.08 -10.43 7.80
C PRO A 202 6.59 -9.02 8.12
N LEU A 203 7.53 -8.11 8.46
CA LEU A 203 7.20 -6.70 8.74
C LEU A 203 7.83 -5.75 7.73
N HIS A 204 9.10 -5.40 7.91
CA HIS A 204 9.80 -4.44 7.07
C HIS A 204 10.79 -5.12 6.14
N THR A 205 10.90 -4.59 4.92
CA THR A 205 11.84 -5.09 3.91
C THR A 205 12.81 -3.98 3.51
N ALA A 206 14.11 -4.28 3.57
CA ALA A 206 15.19 -3.48 3.00
C ALA A 206 15.84 -4.24 1.84
N PHE A 207 16.58 -3.54 0.99
CA PHE A 207 17.20 -4.12 -0.20
C PHE A 207 18.71 -3.80 -0.25
N ASP A 208 19.52 -4.73 -0.77
CA ASP A 208 20.97 -4.54 -0.92
C ASP A 208 21.40 -3.97 -2.29
N GLY A 209 20.45 -3.69 -3.17
CA GLY A 209 20.72 -3.22 -4.52
C GLY A 209 21.28 -4.28 -5.48
N ARG A 210 21.34 -5.56 -5.05
CA ARG A 210 21.84 -6.71 -5.82
C ARG A 210 20.74 -7.76 -6.08
N GLY A 211 19.49 -7.34 -5.96
CA GLY A 211 18.33 -8.22 -6.10
C GLY A 211 17.92 -8.96 -4.82
N ASN A 212 18.61 -8.76 -3.70
CA ASN A 212 18.24 -9.37 -2.44
C ASN A 212 17.43 -8.41 -1.58
N ALA A 213 16.45 -8.99 -0.91
CA ALA A 213 15.62 -8.36 0.09
C ALA A 213 15.93 -8.96 1.48
N TYR A 214 15.85 -8.13 2.50
CA TYR A 214 16.03 -8.49 3.91
C TYR A 214 14.76 -8.11 4.64
N THR A 215 14.04 -9.09 5.15
CA THR A 215 12.76 -8.88 5.82
C THR A 215 12.84 -9.32 7.27
N SER A 216 12.42 -8.45 8.19
CA SER A 216 12.28 -8.82 9.60
C SER A 216 11.05 -9.71 9.79
N LEU A 217 11.20 -10.78 10.58
CA LEU A 217 10.17 -11.78 10.88
C LEU A 217 9.78 -11.64 12.34
N PHE A 218 8.66 -10.98 12.59
CA PHE A 218 8.19 -10.62 13.94
C PHE A 218 7.88 -11.85 14.80
N LEU A 219 7.19 -12.86 14.22
CA LEU A 219 6.79 -14.06 14.96
C LEU A 219 7.92 -15.06 15.11
N ASP A 220 8.79 -15.17 14.11
CA ASP A 220 9.98 -16.03 14.16
C ASP A 220 11.13 -15.41 14.96
N SER A 221 11.07 -14.11 15.28
CA SER A 221 12.16 -13.33 15.91
C SER A 221 13.48 -13.39 15.12
N GLN A 222 13.39 -13.39 13.79
CA GLN A 222 14.49 -13.54 12.85
C GLN A 222 14.52 -12.43 11.83
N ALA A 223 15.58 -12.34 11.05
CA ALA A 223 15.62 -11.66 9.76
C ALA A 223 15.89 -12.69 8.66
N VAL A 224 15.24 -12.55 7.52
CA VAL A 224 15.44 -13.41 6.36
C VAL A 224 15.99 -12.61 5.19
N LYS A 225 17.05 -13.15 4.58
CA LYS A 225 17.58 -12.72 3.29
C LYS A 225 16.99 -13.60 2.20
N TRP A 226 16.38 -12.97 1.21
CA TRP A 226 15.77 -13.67 0.08
C TRP A 226 15.99 -12.92 -1.24
N ASN A 227 15.82 -13.59 -2.37
CA ASN A 227 16.05 -12.99 -3.69
C ASN A 227 14.74 -12.77 -4.42
N VAL A 228 14.51 -11.53 -4.88
CA VAL A 228 13.27 -11.12 -5.53
C VAL A 228 13.10 -11.79 -6.90
N ASP A 229 14.16 -11.84 -7.72
CA ASP A 229 14.10 -12.47 -9.04
C ASP A 229 13.86 -13.98 -8.96
N ALA A 230 14.48 -14.65 -7.96
CA ALA A 230 14.21 -16.06 -7.69
C ALA A 230 12.75 -16.29 -7.24
N ALA A 231 12.19 -15.39 -6.43
CA ALA A 231 10.78 -15.47 -6.05
C ALA A 231 9.85 -15.32 -7.26
N ILE A 232 10.15 -14.40 -8.16
CA ILE A 232 9.41 -14.22 -9.41
C ILE A 232 9.54 -15.45 -10.32
N ALA A 233 10.74 -16.04 -10.43
CA ALA A 233 10.97 -17.25 -11.21
C ALA A 233 10.16 -18.44 -10.63
N GLN A 234 10.20 -18.61 -9.31
CA GLN A 234 9.41 -19.64 -8.61
C GLN A 234 7.91 -19.47 -8.87
N PHE A 235 7.39 -18.26 -8.77
CA PHE A 235 5.98 -17.94 -9.01
C PHE A 235 5.56 -18.25 -10.46
N LYS A 236 6.49 -18.13 -11.41
CA LYS A 236 6.32 -18.51 -12.82
C LYS A 236 6.52 -20.02 -13.09
N GLY A 237 6.80 -20.82 -12.05
CA GLY A 237 6.87 -22.27 -12.13
C GLY A 237 8.29 -22.87 -12.09
N ASP A 238 9.34 -22.08 -11.89
CA ASP A 238 10.69 -22.63 -11.67
C ASP A 238 10.82 -23.23 -10.25
N LYS A 239 10.70 -24.55 -10.19
CA LYS A 239 10.79 -25.31 -8.94
C LYS A 239 12.20 -25.34 -8.34
N ASN A 240 13.23 -24.97 -9.10
CA ASN A 240 14.62 -24.97 -8.67
C ASN A 240 15.08 -23.61 -8.15
N ALA A 241 14.26 -22.58 -8.26
CA ALA A 241 14.58 -21.24 -7.80
C ALA A 241 14.80 -21.23 -6.27
N LYS A 242 15.98 -20.80 -5.84
CA LYS A 242 16.33 -20.66 -4.42
C LYS A 242 15.94 -19.26 -3.94
N VAL A 243 14.74 -19.14 -3.42
CA VAL A 243 14.21 -17.86 -2.94
C VAL A 243 14.89 -17.42 -1.66
N ILE A 244 14.91 -18.28 -0.63
CA ILE A 244 15.57 -17.98 0.65
C ILE A 244 17.06 -18.26 0.53
N ILE A 245 17.86 -17.25 0.89
CA ILE A 245 19.31 -17.32 0.89
C ILE A 245 19.82 -17.67 2.29
N GLU A 246 19.31 -16.97 3.31
CA GLU A 246 19.77 -17.10 4.69
C GLU A 246 18.69 -16.62 5.67
N LYS A 247 18.64 -17.25 6.84
CA LYS A 247 17.90 -16.76 8.00
C LYS A 247 18.90 -16.42 9.10
N LEU A 248 18.69 -15.27 9.73
CA LEU A 248 19.54 -14.72 10.78
C LEU A 248 18.75 -14.63 12.06
N ASP A 249 19.27 -15.23 13.13
CA ASP A 249 18.72 -15.19 14.49
C ASP A 249 19.13 -13.88 15.21
#